data_4675db5482768afc4af8176617065c07
#
_entry.id   4675db5482768afc4af8176617065c07
#
_cell.length_a   1.000
_cell.length_b   1.000
_cell.length_c   1.000
_cell.angle_alpha   90.00
_cell.angle_beta   90.00
_cell.angle_gamma   90.00
#
_symmetry.space_group_name_H-M   'P 1'
#
loop_
_entity.id
_entity.type
_entity.pdbx_description
1 polymer ?
#
loop_
_entity_poly.entity_id
_entity_poly.type
_entity_poly.pdbx_seq_one_letter_code
_entity_poly.pdbx_strand_id
1 'polypeptide(L)'
;MKAQKEKGITLIALVITVVILIILATVTLNVVLGEGGLIQRAQQAKDLTEQATLEEQQGLNSLMSEFTNIMAEETTPPEPEEPPIDKVEPKVGYYADIDGNGTPDGVIYADLAVSKSGQWTDSGGTYSYTAKTNTKDYYISQTNYEGPFGTKDVLTAIDGEGEYRFYVMALEDFNTGTSYCWYDAARGNMDDYATATSLDFGTGKANTEAMIAKWNSSAYGAQNDNGTYLDMWGAIQDKVAEGWFVPSRGEWGAFGDNLGITTDNYLNCGLSDWCWSSSQYGANRAWRANFNSGYMSGTNVDYGDYVRLSATF
;
A
#
# COMPACT_ATOMS: atom_id res chain seq x y z
N MET A 1 42.92 71.51 -24.88
CA MET A 1 41.76 70.78 -24.35
C MET A 1 40.52 71.28 -25.08
N LYS A 2 39.91 70.44 -25.93
CA LYS A 2 38.65 70.78 -26.60
C LYS A 2 37.48 70.29 -25.75
N ALA A 3 36.69 71.19 -25.25
CA ALA A 3 35.48 70.89 -24.53
C ALA A 3 34.46 70.30 -25.50
N GLN A 4 34.02 69.10 -25.26
CA GLN A 4 32.88 68.47 -25.94
C GLN A 4 31.60 69.10 -25.39
N LYS A 5 30.84 69.73 -26.28
CA LYS A 5 29.55 70.33 -26.00
C LYS A 5 28.53 69.20 -25.95
N GLU A 6 28.08 68.83 -24.79
CA GLU A 6 26.98 67.91 -24.60
C GLU A 6 25.71 68.57 -25.19
N LYS A 7 25.12 67.91 -26.19
CA LYS A 7 23.81 68.33 -26.76
C LYS A 7 22.71 67.78 -25.87
N GLY A 8 22.21 68.60 -24.96
CA GLY A 8 21.03 68.24 -24.17
C GLY A 8 19.82 68.04 -25.07
N ILE A 9 19.05 67.03 -24.75
CA ILE A 9 17.75 66.80 -25.40
C ILE A 9 16.87 68.00 -25.12
N THR A 10 16.31 68.63 -26.14
CA THR A 10 15.41 69.75 -25.97
C THR A 10 14.15 69.32 -25.24
N LEU A 11 13.63 70.16 -24.34
CA LEU A 11 12.42 69.90 -23.54
C LEU A 11 11.25 69.45 -24.42
N ILE A 12 11.15 70.00 -25.64
CA ILE A 12 10.14 69.62 -26.64
C ILE A 12 10.31 68.17 -27.09
N ALA A 13 11.54 67.72 -27.35
CA ALA A 13 11.81 66.34 -27.77
C ALA A 13 11.45 65.34 -26.63
N LEU A 14 11.75 65.68 -25.39
CA LEU A 14 11.38 64.89 -24.21
C LEU A 14 9.85 64.77 -24.08
N VAL A 15 9.12 65.88 -24.21
CA VAL A 15 7.65 65.86 -24.09
C VAL A 15 7.03 65.02 -25.21
N ILE A 16 7.51 65.19 -26.45
CA ILE A 16 7.01 64.38 -27.57
C ILE A 16 7.27 62.88 -27.34
N THR A 17 8.46 62.52 -26.84
CA THR A 17 8.78 61.12 -26.59
C THR A 17 7.86 60.53 -25.50
N VAL A 18 7.63 61.29 -24.41
CA VAL A 18 6.72 60.86 -23.33
C VAL A 18 5.27 60.68 -23.85
N VAL A 19 4.79 61.62 -24.64
CA VAL A 19 3.43 61.52 -25.23
C VAL A 19 3.31 60.31 -26.16
N ILE A 20 4.30 60.06 -27.00
CA ILE A 20 4.32 58.86 -27.86
C ILE A 20 4.33 57.58 -27.01
N LEU A 21 5.13 57.50 -25.95
CA LEU A 21 5.18 56.33 -25.07
C LEU A 21 3.84 56.11 -24.36
N ILE A 22 3.16 57.14 -23.91
CA ILE A 22 1.83 57.04 -23.30
C ILE A 22 0.80 56.53 -24.31
N ILE A 23 0.81 57.04 -25.56
CA ILE A 23 -0.10 56.58 -26.59
C ILE A 23 0.16 55.11 -26.94
N LEU A 24 1.42 54.72 -27.12
CA LEU A 24 1.80 53.32 -27.37
C LEU A 24 1.41 52.40 -26.22
N ALA A 25 1.64 52.82 -24.98
CA ALA A 25 1.27 52.06 -23.80
C ALA A 25 -0.28 51.87 -23.73
N THR A 26 -1.03 52.93 -23.98
CA THR A 26 -2.51 52.83 -23.93
C THR A 26 -3.08 51.96 -25.04
N VAL A 27 -2.54 52.02 -26.26
CA VAL A 27 -2.96 51.17 -27.39
C VAL A 27 -2.60 49.70 -27.08
N THR A 28 -1.40 49.44 -26.57
CA THR A 28 -0.96 48.08 -26.21
C THR A 28 -1.82 47.49 -25.11
N LEU A 29 -2.11 48.25 -24.07
CA LEU A 29 -3.00 47.82 -22.99
C LEU A 29 -4.41 47.52 -23.47
N ASN A 30 -4.94 48.37 -24.36
CA ASN A 30 -6.29 48.15 -24.91
C ASN A 30 -6.40 46.93 -25.83
N VAL A 31 -5.36 46.61 -26.59
CA VAL A 31 -5.31 45.42 -27.45
C VAL A 31 -5.16 44.14 -26.63
N VAL A 32 -4.44 44.20 -25.50
CA VAL A 32 -4.17 43.01 -24.66
C VAL A 32 -5.26 42.80 -23.60
N LEU A 33 -5.69 43.88 -22.91
CA LEU A 33 -6.59 43.84 -21.76
C LEU A 33 -7.99 44.41 -22.03
N GLY A 34 -8.23 45.08 -23.17
CA GLY A 34 -9.52 45.70 -23.51
C GLY A 34 -10.61 44.65 -23.81
N GLU A 35 -11.86 45.10 -23.86
CA GLU A 35 -12.99 44.28 -24.26
C GLU A 35 -12.74 43.66 -25.66
N GLY A 36 -12.68 42.32 -25.71
CA GLY A 36 -12.28 41.58 -26.93
C GLY A 36 -10.77 41.47 -27.13
N GLY A 37 -9.94 41.83 -26.14
CA GLY A 37 -8.49 41.70 -26.17
C GLY A 37 -7.98 40.26 -26.21
N LEU A 38 -6.67 40.11 -26.48
CA LEU A 38 -6.03 38.78 -26.64
C LEU A 38 -6.22 37.86 -25.45
N ILE A 39 -6.19 38.41 -24.22
CA ILE A 39 -6.36 37.61 -22.99
C ILE A 39 -7.79 37.07 -22.87
N GLN A 40 -8.79 37.92 -23.23
CA GLN A 40 -10.19 37.51 -23.17
C GLN A 40 -10.53 36.46 -24.25
N ARG A 41 -9.92 36.58 -25.43
CA ARG A 41 -10.05 35.55 -26.51
C ARG A 41 -9.34 34.24 -26.13
N ALA A 42 -8.19 34.32 -25.45
CA ALA A 42 -7.47 33.13 -24.97
C ALA A 42 -8.27 32.39 -23.90
N GLN A 43 -8.90 33.14 -22.98
CA GLN A 43 -9.80 32.58 -21.95
C GLN A 43 -11.05 31.93 -22.59
N GLN A 44 -11.72 32.62 -23.53
CA GLN A 44 -12.84 32.05 -24.26
C GLN A 44 -12.46 30.79 -25.05
N ALA A 45 -11.29 30.78 -25.68
CA ALA A 45 -10.81 29.60 -26.40
C ALA A 45 -10.53 28.42 -25.43
N LYS A 46 -10.00 28.71 -24.24
CA LYS A 46 -9.79 27.70 -23.16
C LYS A 46 -11.13 27.12 -22.70
N ASP A 47 -12.09 27.98 -22.35
CA ASP A 47 -13.41 27.56 -21.86
C ASP A 47 -14.15 26.72 -22.92
N LEU A 48 -14.08 27.09 -24.19
CA LEU A 48 -14.65 26.32 -25.29
C LEU A 48 -13.96 24.96 -25.48
N THR A 49 -12.64 24.91 -25.27
CA THR A 49 -11.89 23.65 -25.37
C THR A 49 -12.22 22.73 -24.17
N GLU A 50 -12.33 23.28 -22.97
CA GLU A 50 -12.75 22.52 -21.78
C GLU A 50 -14.19 21.99 -21.94
N GLN A 51 -15.10 22.80 -22.46
CA GLN A 51 -16.47 22.40 -22.74
C GLN A 51 -16.54 21.31 -23.81
N ALA A 52 -15.82 21.45 -24.91
CA ALA A 52 -15.74 20.43 -25.97
C ALA A 52 -15.16 19.10 -25.43
N THR A 53 -14.15 19.16 -24.56
CA THR A 53 -13.57 17.97 -23.94
C THR A 53 -14.56 17.27 -23.01
N LEU A 54 -15.36 18.03 -22.24
CA LEU A 54 -16.42 17.50 -21.40
C LEU A 54 -17.55 16.85 -22.22
N GLU A 55 -17.95 17.50 -23.32
CA GLU A 55 -18.97 16.94 -24.21
C GLU A 55 -18.48 15.68 -24.92
N GLU A 56 -17.21 15.64 -25.32
CA GLU A 56 -16.58 14.45 -25.92
C GLU A 56 -16.48 13.30 -24.88
N GLN A 57 -16.08 13.58 -23.64
CA GLN A 57 -16.07 12.58 -22.54
C GLN A 57 -17.47 12.06 -22.22
N GLN A 58 -18.48 12.94 -22.19
CA GLN A 58 -19.86 12.52 -21.98
C GLN A 58 -20.38 11.66 -23.14
N GLY A 59 -20.04 12.02 -24.37
CA GLY A 59 -20.33 11.24 -25.56
C GLY A 59 -19.67 9.87 -25.55
N LEU A 60 -18.39 9.79 -25.14
CA LEU A 60 -17.66 8.54 -25.01
C LEU A 60 -18.27 7.63 -23.91
N ASN A 61 -18.62 8.21 -22.77
CA ASN A 61 -19.24 7.47 -21.68
C ASN A 61 -20.63 6.95 -22.06
N SER A 62 -21.40 7.75 -22.81
CA SER A 62 -22.70 7.33 -23.36
C SER A 62 -22.56 6.19 -24.36
N LEU A 63 -21.58 6.28 -25.27
CA LEU A 63 -21.26 5.21 -26.24
C LEU A 63 -20.75 3.95 -25.54
N MET A 64 -19.90 4.07 -24.52
CA MET A 64 -19.46 2.91 -23.73
C MET A 64 -20.62 2.27 -22.98
N SER A 65 -21.52 3.07 -22.42
CA SER A 65 -22.72 2.55 -21.76
C SER A 65 -23.66 1.83 -22.76
N GLU A 66 -23.84 2.39 -23.95
CA GLU A 66 -24.65 1.78 -25.02
C GLU A 66 -23.97 0.51 -25.56
N PHE A 67 -22.65 0.52 -25.73
CA PHE A 67 -21.86 -0.65 -26.12
C PHE A 67 -21.94 -1.77 -25.06
N THR A 68 -21.87 -1.39 -23.76
CA THR A 68 -22.01 -2.33 -22.65
C THR A 68 -23.43 -2.92 -22.62
N ASN A 69 -24.47 -2.13 -22.92
CA ASN A 69 -25.84 -2.62 -23.01
C ASN A 69 -26.08 -3.52 -24.23
N ILE A 70 -25.47 -3.21 -25.38
CA ILE A 70 -25.55 -4.06 -26.59
C ILE A 70 -24.79 -5.39 -26.36
N MET A 71 -23.64 -5.34 -25.68
CA MET A 71 -22.90 -6.55 -25.32
C MET A 71 -23.64 -7.38 -24.25
N ALA A 72 -24.44 -6.75 -23.41
CA ALA A 72 -25.27 -7.44 -22.41
C ALA A 72 -26.54 -8.08 -23.04
N GLU A 73 -26.98 -7.63 -24.21
CA GLU A 73 -28.10 -8.24 -24.97
C GLU A 73 -27.67 -9.40 -25.87
N GLU A 74 -26.40 -9.55 -26.22
CA GLU A 74 -25.90 -10.80 -26.78
C GLU A 74 -25.76 -11.80 -25.63
N THR A 75 -26.79 -12.62 -25.48
CA THR A 75 -26.90 -13.71 -24.55
C THR A 75 -25.66 -14.62 -24.59
N THR A 76 -24.61 -14.26 -23.88
CA THR A 76 -23.75 -15.27 -23.26
C THR A 76 -24.62 -15.92 -22.20
N PRO A 77 -24.81 -17.26 -22.20
CA PRO A 77 -25.41 -17.92 -21.03
C PRO A 77 -24.63 -17.39 -19.81
N PRO A 78 -25.30 -17.03 -18.71
CA PRO A 78 -24.58 -16.61 -17.52
C PRO A 78 -23.52 -17.68 -17.27
N GLU A 79 -22.26 -17.28 -17.25
CA GLU A 79 -21.16 -18.13 -16.81
C GLU A 79 -21.63 -18.71 -15.48
N PRO A 80 -21.66 -20.05 -15.31
CA PRO A 80 -22.25 -20.62 -14.11
C PRO A 80 -21.54 -19.97 -12.93
N GLU A 81 -22.28 -19.21 -12.10
CA GLU A 81 -21.75 -18.66 -10.86
C GLU A 81 -21.16 -19.83 -10.10
N GLU A 82 -19.85 -19.88 -9.99
CA GLU A 82 -19.18 -20.94 -9.24
C GLU A 82 -19.75 -20.89 -7.81
N PRO A 83 -20.22 -22.03 -7.28
CA PRO A 83 -20.86 -22.03 -5.98
C PRO A 83 -19.87 -21.54 -4.92
N PRO A 84 -20.32 -20.74 -3.96
CA PRO A 84 -19.50 -20.31 -2.84
C PRO A 84 -18.88 -21.50 -2.12
N ILE A 85 -17.66 -21.35 -1.62
CA ILE A 85 -17.01 -22.40 -0.82
C ILE A 85 -17.76 -22.65 0.47
N ASP A 86 -17.66 -23.89 0.97
CA ASP A 86 -18.23 -24.25 2.26
C ASP A 86 -17.61 -23.41 3.40
N LYS A 87 -18.45 -22.68 4.12
CA LYS A 87 -18.05 -21.88 5.28
C LYS A 87 -17.70 -22.73 6.52
N VAL A 88 -18.02 -24.00 6.54
CA VAL A 88 -17.76 -24.91 7.67
C VAL A 88 -16.40 -25.59 7.52
N GLU A 89 -15.97 -25.85 6.28
CA GLU A 89 -14.70 -26.49 6.01
C GLU A 89 -13.55 -25.48 6.09
N PRO A 90 -12.55 -25.68 6.98
CA PRO A 90 -11.39 -24.81 7.08
C PRO A 90 -10.56 -24.78 5.80
N LYS A 91 -10.12 -23.60 5.38
CA LYS A 91 -9.33 -23.38 4.16
C LYS A 91 -7.87 -22.98 4.41
N VAL A 92 -7.33 -23.35 5.57
CA VAL A 92 -5.90 -23.12 5.86
C VAL A 92 -5.02 -23.92 4.89
N GLY A 93 -3.99 -23.26 4.36
CA GLY A 93 -3.10 -23.81 3.34
C GLY A 93 -3.55 -23.58 1.90
N TYR A 94 -4.79 -23.12 1.68
CA TYR A 94 -5.23 -22.66 0.35
C TYR A 94 -4.53 -21.35 0.01
N TYR A 95 -4.49 -21.03 -1.28
CA TYR A 95 -3.94 -19.76 -1.75
C TYR A 95 -5.04 -18.71 -1.90
N ALA A 96 -4.65 -17.45 -1.81
CA ALA A 96 -5.55 -16.32 -1.95
C ALA A 96 -5.10 -15.45 -3.14
N ASP A 97 -6.01 -15.15 -4.03
CA ASP A 97 -5.94 -14.13 -5.05
C ASP A 97 -6.72 -12.92 -4.53
N ILE A 98 -6.02 -11.99 -3.88
CA ILE A 98 -6.61 -10.90 -3.09
C ILE A 98 -7.18 -9.81 -4.00
N ASP A 99 -6.48 -9.51 -5.08
CA ASP A 99 -6.84 -8.45 -6.03
C ASP A 99 -7.68 -8.94 -7.22
N GLY A 100 -7.95 -10.25 -7.31
CA GLY A 100 -8.79 -10.84 -8.34
C GLY A 100 -8.14 -10.89 -9.73
N ASN A 101 -6.81 -10.80 -9.81
CA ASN A 101 -6.08 -10.79 -11.09
C ASN A 101 -5.78 -12.18 -11.66
N GLY A 102 -6.16 -13.25 -10.94
CA GLY A 102 -5.93 -14.65 -11.32
C GLY A 102 -4.56 -15.20 -10.90
N THR A 103 -3.77 -14.42 -10.15
CA THR A 103 -2.47 -14.85 -9.62
C THR A 103 -2.51 -14.88 -8.09
N PRO A 104 -2.11 -15.96 -7.43
CA PRO A 104 -2.10 -16.00 -5.97
C PRO A 104 -1.12 -15.01 -5.35
N ASP A 105 -1.61 -14.18 -4.44
CA ASP A 105 -0.83 -13.22 -3.68
C ASP A 105 -0.22 -13.82 -2.42
N GLY A 106 -0.89 -14.81 -1.83
CA GLY A 106 -0.48 -15.36 -0.55
C GLY A 106 -1.10 -16.71 -0.23
N VAL A 107 -0.70 -17.27 0.92
CA VAL A 107 -1.23 -18.48 1.51
C VAL A 107 -2.11 -18.17 2.72
N ILE A 108 -3.26 -18.79 2.83
CA ILE A 108 -4.18 -18.68 3.96
C ILE A 108 -3.60 -19.41 5.16
N TYR A 109 -3.26 -18.68 6.23
CA TYR A 109 -2.73 -19.30 7.45
C TYR A 109 -3.70 -19.28 8.63
N ALA A 110 -4.78 -18.52 8.56
CA ALA A 110 -5.85 -18.57 9.56
C ALA A 110 -7.20 -18.39 8.88
N ASP A 111 -8.16 -19.23 9.28
CA ASP A 111 -9.55 -19.20 8.82
C ASP A 111 -10.47 -18.88 9.99
N LEU A 112 -11.07 -17.69 9.94
CA LEU A 112 -11.95 -17.18 10.98
C LEU A 112 -13.39 -17.78 10.93
N ALA A 113 -13.68 -18.71 10.04
CA ALA A 113 -14.93 -19.46 10.12
C ALA A 113 -14.96 -20.42 11.32
N VAL A 114 -13.80 -20.72 11.89
CA VAL A 114 -13.65 -21.57 13.09
C VAL A 114 -12.82 -20.85 14.14
N SER A 115 -13.09 -21.10 15.42
CA SER A 115 -12.23 -20.65 16.52
C SER A 115 -11.01 -21.53 16.64
N LYS A 116 -9.88 -20.94 16.90
CA LYS A 116 -8.65 -21.69 17.14
C LYS A 116 -7.72 -20.96 18.12
N SER A 117 -6.93 -21.76 18.86
CA SER A 117 -5.82 -21.28 19.67
C SER A 117 -4.68 -22.30 19.60
N GLY A 118 -3.46 -21.82 19.74
CA GLY A 118 -2.28 -22.66 19.69
C GLY A 118 -1.01 -21.89 19.97
N GLN A 119 0.08 -22.56 19.72
CA GLN A 119 1.42 -22.02 19.92
C GLN A 119 2.37 -22.66 18.91
N TRP A 120 3.14 -21.83 18.23
CA TRP A 120 4.22 -22.30 17.37
C TRP A 120 5.48 -22.41 18.21
N THR A 121 5.91 -23.61 18.57
CA THR A 121 7.07 -23.94 19.40
C THR A 121 6.96 -23.54 20.88
N ASP A 122 7.87 -24.03 21.73
CA ASP A 122 7.84 -23.84 23.20
C ASP A 122 8.06 -22.38 23.63
N SER A 123 8.85 -21.62 22.88
CA SER A 123 9.13 -20.20 23.12
C SER A 123 8.42 -19.25 22.15
N GLY A 124 7.60 -19.80 21.28
CA GLY A 124 7.06 -19.11 20.13
C GLY A 124 5.82 -18.28 20.38
N GLY A 125 5.25 -17.84 19.29
CA GLY A 125 4.02 -17.07 19.29
C GLY A 125 2.82 -17.92 19.71
N THR A 126 2.18 -17.51 20.79
CA THR A 126 0.83 -18.00 21.12
C THR A 126 -0.20 -17.20 20.37
N TYR A 127 -1.31 -17.81 20.04
CA TYR A 127 -2.39 -17.13 19.35
C TYR A 127 -3.75 -17.69 19.76
N SER A 128 -4.76 -16.86 19.68
CA SER A 128 -6.15 -17.30 19.74
C SER A 128 -7.02 -16.37 18.91
N TYR A 129 -8.05 -16.91 18.28
CA TYR A 129 -9.08 -16.14 17.61
C TYR A 129 -10.44 -16.82 17.73
N THR A 130 -11.49 -16.01 17.71
CA THR A 130 -12.88 -16.44 17.79
C THR A 130 -13.48 -16.54 16.40
N ALA A 131 -14.33 -17.54 16.17
CA ALA A 131 -15.03 -17.69 14.90
C ALA A 131 -15.93 -16.47 14.60
N LYS A 132 -15.92 -16.05 13.34
CA LYS A 132 -16.84 -15.06 12.78
C LYS A 132 -18.03 -15.74 12.14
N THR A 133 -19.19 -15.15 12.26
CA THR A 133 -20.45 -15.69 11.71
C THR A 133 -20.89 -15.00 10.42
N ASN A 134 -20.42 -13.78 10.18
CA ASN A 134 -20.80 -12.99 9.00
C ASN A 134 -19.54 -12.66 8.16
N THR A 135 -18.94 -13.66 7.55
CA THR A 135 -17.81 -13.48 6.66
C THR A 135 -18.27 -13.33 5.21
N LYS A 136 -17.45 -12.67 4.39
CA LYS A 136 -17.59 -12.66 2.93
C LYS A 136 -17.68 -14.06 2.38
N ASP A 137 -18.24 -14.20 1.19
CA ASP A 137 -18.22 -15.40 0.40
C ASP A 137 -17.00 -15.43 -0.54
N TYR A 138 -16.58 -16.63 -0.90
CA TYR A 138 -15.40 -16.87 -1.75
C TYR A 138 -15.74 -17.99 -2.72
N TYR A 139 -15.01 -18.04 -3.83
CA TYR A 139 -15.08 -19.12 -4.80
C TYR A 139 -13.66 -19.62 -5.12
N ILE A 140 -13.57 -20.80 -5.73
CA ILE A 140 -12.31 -21.35 -6.20
C ILE A 140 -12.05 -20.82 -7.61
N SER A 141 -11.09 -19.88 -7.73
CA SER A 141 -10.71 -19.30 -9.03
C SER A 141 -9.70 -20.14 -9.81
N GLN A 142 -8.94 -20.98 -9.11
CA GLN A 142 -8.01 -21.93 -9.74
C GLN A 142 -7.90 -23.21 -8.90
N THR A 143 -7.94 -24.37 -9.54
CA THR A 143 -7.75 -25.65 -8.87
C THR A 143 -6.31 -26.14 -9.01
N ASN A 144 -5.83 -26.86 -7.98
CA ASN A 144 -4.53 -27.56 -7.99
C ASN A 144 -3.34 -26.65 -8.33
N TYR A 145 -3.32 -25.43 -7.79
CA TYR A 145 -2.15 -24.56 -7.93
C TYR A 145 -0.96 -25.15 -7.16
N GLU A 146 0.18 -25.28 -7.82
CA GLU A 146 1.43 -25.75 -7.23
C GLU A 146 2.24 -24.57 -6.71
N GLY A 147 2.28 -24.39 -5.38
CA GLY A 147 2.98 -23.28 -4.74
C GLY A 147 3.90 -23.73 -3.61
N PRO A 148 4.58 -22.79 -2.95
CA PRO A 148 5.57 -23.07 -1.91
C PRO A 148 5.03 -23.87 -0.71
N PHE A 149 3.72 -23.80 -0.47
CA PHE A 149 3.03 -24.49 0.62
C PHE A 149 2.28 -25.74 0.16
N GLY A 150 2.68 -26.31 -0.99
CA GLY A 150 2.09 -27.49 -1.60
C GLY A 150 1.01 -27.17 -2.63
N THR A 151 0.38 -28.22 -3.15
CA THR A 151 -0.68 -28.11 -4.16
C THR A 151 -2.02 -27.88 -3.47
N LYS A 152 -2.65 -26.75 -3.72
CA LYS A 152 -3.97 -26.35 -3.20
C LYS A 152 -4.70 -25.47 -4.20
N ASP A 153 -5.98 -25.29 -3.96
CA ASP A 153 -6.80 -24.40 -4.76
C ASP A 153 -6.55 -22.93 -4.37
N VAL A 154 -6.85 -22.02 -5.30
CA VAL A 154 -6.81 -20.58 -5.12
C VAL A 154 -8.22 -20.07 -4.90
N LEU A 155 -8.37 -19.21 -3.90
CA LEU A 155 -9.63 -18.57 -3.55
C LEU A 155 -9.62 -17.11 -3.95
N THR A 156 -10.76 -16.62 -4.44
CA THR A 156 -11.01 -15.22 -4.72
C THR A 156 -12.29 -14.80 -4.00
N ALA A 157 -12.35 -13.57 -3.49
CA ALA A 157 -13.53 -13.07 -2.80
C ALA A 157 -14.67 -12.81 -3.80
N ILE A 158 -15.89 -13.12 -3.38
CA ILE A 158 -17.10 -12.67 -4.07
C ILE A 158 -17.44 -11.28 -3.57
N ASP A 159 -17.72 -10.36 -4.47
CA ASP A 159 -18.16 -9.02 -4.11
C ASP A 159 -19.46 -9.11 -3.29
N GLY A 160 -19.49 -8.42 -2.17
CA GLY A 160 -20.66 -8.45 -1.30
C GLY A 160 -20.36 -7.98 0.13
N GLU A 161 -21.39 -8.04 0.96
CA GLU A 161 -21.32 -7.70 2.37
C GLU A 161 -20.65 -8.83 3.17
N GLY A 162 -20.05 -8.45 4.29
CA GLY A 162 -19.41 -9.38 5.22
C GLY A 162 -18.01 -8.93 5.62
N GLU A 163 -17.54 -9.54 6.68
CA GLU A 163 -16.18 -9.31 7.17
C GLU A 163 -15.20 -10.26 6.47
N TYR A 164 -13.92 -9.87 6.40
CA TYR A 164 -12.88 -10.79 5.93
C TYR A 164 -12.90 -12.09 6.75
N ARG A 165 -12.67 -13.21 6.09
CA ARG A 165 -12.62 -14.55 6.68
C ARG A 165 -11.21 -15.01 6.96
N PHE A 166 -10.26 -14.61 6.15
CA PHE A 166 -8.93 -15.18 6.14
C PHE A 166 -7.85 -14.17 6.56
N TYR A 167 -6.80 -14.70 7.17
CA TYR A 167 -5.50 -14.09 7.24
C TYR A 167 -4.57 -14.78 6.25
N VAL A 168 -3.91 -13.98 5.44
CA VAL A 168 -3.07 -14.41 4.31
C VAL A 168 -1.65 -13.93 4.53
N MET A 169 -0.66 -14.79 4.30
CA MET A 169 0.75 -14.42 4.28
C MET A 169 1.24 -14.36 2.84
N ALA A 170 1.94 -13.31 2.46
CA ALA A 170 2.54 -13.17 1.14
C ALA A 170 3.44 -14.37 0.80
N LEU A 171 3.49 -14.77 -0.47
CA LEU A 171 4.28 -15.92 -0.91
C LEU A 171 5.79 -15.66 -0.84
N GLU A 172 6.19 -14.40 -0.92
CA GLU A 172 7.60 -13.99 -0.90
C GLU A 172 7.85 -12.91 0.17
N ASP A 173 9.10 -12.77 0.57
CA ASP A 173 9.53 -11.66 1.40
C ASP A 173 9.47 -10.35 0.63
N PHE A 174 9.14 -9.28 1.31
CA PHE A 174 9.12 -7.94 0.73
C PHE A 174 10.51 -7.58 0.19
N ASN A 175 10.57 -7.22 -1.10
CA ASN A 175 11.81 -6.99 -1.83
C ASN A 175 12.81 -8.14 -1.62
N THR A 176 12.45 -9.32 -2.08
CA THR A 176 13.18 -10.58 -1.91
C THR A 176 14.70 -10.41 -1.90
N GLY A 177 15.34 -10.93 -0.86
CA GLY A 177 16.79 -10.82 -0.66
C GLY A 177 17.24 -9.53 0.04
N THR A 178 16.33 -8.62 0.38
CA THR A 178 16.65 -7.37 1.09
C THR A 178 16.30 -7.49 2.58
N SER A 179 17.26 -7.13 3.45
CA SER A 179 17.05 -7.06 4.89
C SER A 179 16.79 -5.62 5.32
N TYR A 180 15.94 -5.47 6.31
CA TYR A 180 15.53 -4.19 6.89
C TYR A 180 15.78 -4.19 8.40
N CYS A 181 16.09 -3.04 8.97
CA CYS A 181 15.98 -2.87 10.41
C CYS A 181 14.53 -2.61 10.83
N TRP A 182 14.17 -3.00 12.03
CA TRP A 182 12.86 -2.70 12.59
C TRP A 182 12.73 -1.20 12.87
N TYR A 183 13.82 -0.62 13.38
CA TYR A 183 13.93 0.82 13.61
C TYR A 183 15.41 1.22 13.70
N ASP A 184 15.80 2.30 13.04
CA ASP A 184 17.14 2.86 13.17
C ASP A 184 17.30 3.54 14.55
N ALA A 185 18.05 2.93 15.43
CA ALA A 185 18.32 3.46 16.78
C ALA A 185 18.98 4.85 16.79
N ALA A 186 19.64 5.24 15.70
CA ALA A 186 20.20 6.59 15.55
C ALA A 186 19.13 7.68 15.49
N ARG A 187 17.87 7.33 15.27
CA ARG A 187 16.73 8.28 15.25
C ARG A 187 16.22 8.67 16.64
N GLY A 188 16.67 8.02 17.69
CA GLY A 188 16.27 8.33 19.05
C GLY A 188 15.76 7.13 19.83
N ASN A 189 15.19 7.40 20.98
CA ASN A 189 14.77 6.38 21.92
C ASN A 189 13.33 5.91 21.61
N MET A 190 13.10 4.61 21.76
CA MET A 190 11.81 3.96 21.49
C MET A 190 10.97 3.74 22.74
N ASP A 191 11.20 4.47 23.83
CA ASP A 191 10.61 4.19 25.15
C ASP A 191 9.07 4.16 25.15
N ASP A 192 8.45 4.88 24.23
CA ASP A 192 6.99 4.97 24.13
C ASP A 192 6.35 3.97 23.17
N TYR A 193 7.13 3.17 22.45
CA TYR A 193 6.58 2.19 21.51
C TYR A 193 5.85 1.04 22.19
N ALA A 194 6.26 0.66 23.40
CA ALA A 194 5.62 -0.40 24.17
C ALA A 194 4.09 -0.22 24.31
N THR A 195 3.59 1.00 24.16
CA THR A 195 2.16 1.29 24.20
C THR A 195 1.49 1.27 22.81
N ALA A 196 2.28 1.19 21.73
CA ALA A 196 1.79 1.27 20.36
C ALA A 196 1.57 -0.09 19.70
N THR A 197 2.24 -1.15 20.20
CA THR A 197 2.18 -2.48 19.61
C THR A 197 1.71 -3.53 20.59
N SER A 198 0.96 -4.52 20.07
CA SER A 198 0.51 -5.70 20.82
C SER A 198 1.18 -6.96 20.28
N LEU A 199 1.17 -8.02 21.10
CA LEU A 199 1.65 -9.35 20.73
C LEU A 199 0.54 -10.22 20.13
N ASP A 200 -0.72 -9.84 20.33
CA ASP A 200 -1.87 -10.69 20.09
C ASP A 200 -2.13 -10.92 18.60
N PHE A 201 -2.75 -12.05 18.29
CA PHE A 201 -3.27 -12.33 16.97
C PHE A 201 -4.33 -11.28 16.56
N GLY A 202 -4.29 -10.82 15.33
CA GLY A 202 -5.20 -9.81 14.81
C GLY A 202 -4.74 -8.37 15.03
N THR A 203 -3.58 -8.15 15.64
CA THR A 203 -3.07 -6.80 15.92
C THR A 203 -2.01 -6.30 14.94
N GLY A 204 -1.55 -7.14 14.03
CA GLY A 204 -0.48 -6.78 13.08
C GLY A 204 -0.79 -5.53 12.25
N LYS A 205 -2.01 -5.41 11.77
CA LYS A 205 -2.45 -4.23 11.01
C LYS A 205 -2.40 -2.96 11.87
N ALA A 206 -3.00 -2.98 13.07
CA ALA A 206 -3.00 -1.83 13.98
C ALA A 206 -1.58 -1.47 14.45
N ASN A 207 -0.74 -2.47 14.74
CA ASN A 207 0.68 -2.26 15.05
C ASN A 207 1.40 -1.55 13.90
N THR A 208 1.21 -2.03 12.67
CA THR A 208 1.84 -1.47 11.46
C THR A 208 1.42 -0.02 11.23
N GLU A 209 0.13 0.26 11.31
CA GLU A 209 -0.42 1.61 11.15
C GLU A 209 0.14 2.56 12.22
N ALA A 210 0.19 2.12 13.49
CA ALA A 210 0.74 2.90 14.59
C ALA A 210 2.24 3.19 14.40
N MET A 211 3.01 2.19 13.95
CA MET A 211 4.44 2.35 13.71
C MET A 211 4.74 3.29 12.52
N ILE A 212 3.99 3.18 11.44
CA ILE A 212 4.12 4.09 10.28
C ILE A 212 3.73 5.51 10.67
N ALA A 213 2.66 5.69 11.44
CA ALA A 213 2.27 7.02 11.94
C ALA A 213 3.37 7.64 12.80
N LYS A 214 4.00 6.87 13.67
CA LYS A 214 5.15 7.31 14.46
C LYS A 214 6.36 7.62 13.58
N TRP A 215 6.71 6.72 12.66
CA TRP A 215 7.83 6.91 11.75
C TRP A 215 7.68 8.18 10.90
N ASN A 216 6.47 8.52 10.49
CA ASN A 216 6.16 9.74 9.74
C ASN A 216 6.10 11.00 10.62
N SER A 217 6.10 10.88 11.94
CA SER A 217 6.00 12.03 12.83
C SER A 217 7.37 12.71 13.04
N SER A 218 7.36 14.05 13.18
CA SER A 218 8.57 14.83 13.49
C SER A 218 9.16 14.52 14.86
N ALA A 219 8.43 13.84 15.75
CA ALA A 219 8.88 13.47 17.08
C ALA A 219 10.02 12.44 17.05
N TYR A 220 10.17 11.69 15.97
CA TYR A 220 11.18 10.64 15.80
C TYR A 220 12.39 11.06 14.96
N GLY A 221 12.62 12.35 14.84
CA GLY A 221 13.78 12.91 14.17
C GLY A 221 13.76 12.78 12.64
N ALA A 222 14.86 13.14 12.01
CA ALA A 222 14.98 13.03 10.57
C ALA A 222 15.01 11.56 10.16
N GLN A 223 14.27 11.24 9.11
CA GLN A 223 14.31 9.95 8.42
C GLN A 223 15.65 9.87 7.66
N ASN A 224 16.69 9.43 8.36
CA ASN A 224 18.02 9.33 7.81
C ASN A 224 18.39 7.86 7.64
N ASP A 225 18.80 7.49 6.44
CA ASP A 225 19.38 6.19 6.11
C ASP A 225 20.86 6.12 6.57
N ASN A 226 21.13 6.49 7.81
CA ASN A 226 22.49 6.49 8.36
C ASN A 226 22.88 5.14 8.98
N GLY A 227 21.95 4.18 9.01
CA GLY A 227 22.18 2.83 9.48
C GLY A 227 22.71 1.90 8.38
N THR A 228 23.07 0.69 8.79
CA THR A 228 23.47 -0.39 7.86
C THR A 228 22.27 -0.88 7.03
N TYR A 229 21.07 -0.76 7.58
CA TYR A 229 19.81 -1.21 6.98
C TYR A 229 18.80 -0.08 6.93
N LEU A 230 17.92 -0.10 5.92
CA LEU A 230 16.77 0.78 5.85
C LEU A 230 15.70 0.37 6.88
N ASP A 231 14.98 1.34 7.43
CA ASP A 231 13.83 1.06 8.28
C ASP A 231 12.69 0.42 7.48
N MET A 232 12.17 -0.69 7.97
CA MET A 232 11.07 -1.38 7.28
C MET A 232 9.82 -0.50 7.18
N TRP A 233 9.52 0.34 8.19
CA TRP A 233 8.31 1.19 8.22
C TRP A 233 8.28 2.25 7.11
N GLY A 234 9.43 2.75 6.69
CA GLY A 234 9.55 3.62 5.54
C GLY A 234 9.36 2.87 4.23
N ALA A 235 9.93 1.67 4.16
CA ALA A 235 9.98 0.90 2.93
C ALA A 235 8.63 0.28 2.53
N ILE A 236 7.80 -0.13 3.50
CA ILE A 236 6.56 -0.88 3.23
C ILE A 236 5.31 -0.01 2.98
N GLN A 237 5.41 1.33 3.05
CA GLN A 237 4.22 2.20 3.06
C GLN A 237 3.28 1.99 1.87
N ASP A 238 3.82 1.79 0.68
CA ASP A 238 3.02 1.53 -0.52
C ASP A 238 2.22 0.23 -0.37
N LYS A 239 2.84 -0.83 0.16
CA LYS A 239 2.15 -2.11 0.42
C LYS A 239 1.10 -1.99 1.52
N VAL A 240 1.32 -1.16 2.50
CA VAL A 240 0.30 -0.88 3.54
C VAL A 240 -0.89 -0.13 2.96
N ALA A 241 -0.68 0.77 2.00
CA ALA A 241 -1.77 1.42 1.27
C ALA A 241 -2.60 0.42 0.44
N GLU A 242 -2.01 -0.69 -0.01
CA GLU A 242 -2.69 -1.82 -0.66
C GLU A 242 -3.40 -2.77 0.32
N GLY A 243 -3.30 -2.54 1.64
CA GLY A 243 -3.94 -3.36 2.68
C GLY A 243 -3.04 -4.41 3.35
N TRP A 244 -1.78 -4.49 2.96
CA TRP A 244 -0.80 -5.36 3.60
C TRP A 244 -0.28 -4.77 4.92
N PHE A 245 0.18 -5.63 5.82
CA PHE A 245 0.76 -5.22 7.10
C PHE A 245 1.83 -6.21 7.58
N VAL A 246 2.66 -5.80 8.53
CA VAL A 246 3.64 -6.67 9.17
C VAL A 246 2.93 -7.51 10.24
N PRO A 247 3.03 -8.85 10.20
CA PRO A 247 2.38 -9.72 11.17
C PRO A 247 2.80 -9.43 12.61
N SER A 248 1.87 -9.54 13.57
CA SER A 248 2.17 -9.56 14.97
C SER A 248 2.87 -10.87 15.38
N ARG A 249 3.39 -10.93 16.60
CA ARG A 249 3.93 -12.16 17.15
C ARG A 249 2.92 -13.31 17.14
N GLY A 250 1.67 -13.02 17.51
CA GLY A 250 0.58 -14.01 17.51
C GLY A 250 0.21 -14.49 16.12
N GLU A 251 0.25 -13.61 15.13
CA GLU A 251 0.01 -13.97 13.73
C GLU A 251 1.13 -14.84 13.16
N TRP A 252 2.39 -14.56 13.50
CA TRP A 252 3.50 -15.47 13.19
C TRP A 252 3.35 -16.83 13.85
N GLY A 253 2.85 -16.87 15.09
CA GLY A 253 2.54 -18.10 15.78
C GLY A 253 1.48 -18.93 15.05
N ALA A 254 0.40 -18.29 14.62
CA ALA A 254 -0.64 -18.94 13.83
C ALA A 254 -0.13 -19.43 12.48
N PHE A 255 0.69 -18.62 11.80
CA PHE A 255 1.29 -19.00 10.52
C PHE A 255 2.17 -20.26 10.66
N GLY A 256 3.08 -20.27 11.61
CA GLY A 256 3.97 -21.41 11.84
C GLY A 256 3.24 -22.69 12.23
N ASP A 257 2.32 -22.58 13.19
CA ASP A 257 1.56 -23.72 13.72
C ASP A 257 0.54 -24.27 12.70
N ASN A 258 -0.27 -23.41 12.13
CA ASN A 258 -1.36 -23.83 11.24
C ASN A 258 -0.88 -24.42 9.93
N LEU A 259 0.27 -23.96 9.43
CA LEU A 259 0.87 -24.49 8.20
C LEU A 259 1.93 -25.58 8.45
N GLY A 260 2.17 -25.93 9.73
CA GLY A 260 3.15 -26.96 10.08
C GLY A 260 4.57 -26.59 9.68
N ILE A 261 4.95 -25.30 9.85
CA ILE A 261 6.30 -24.84 9.53
C ILE A 261 7.29 -25.35 10.55
N THR A 262 8.34 -26.01 10.07
CA THR A 262 9.40 -26.59 10.89
C THR A 262 10.77 -26.16 10.39
N THR A 263 11.81 -26.46 11.15
CA THR A 263 13.21 -26.25 10.76
C THR A 263 13.60 -27.03 9.49
N ASP A 264 12.86 -28.10 9.17
CA ASP A 264 13.18 -28.97 8.04
C ASP A 264 12.49 -28.54 6.72
N ASN A 265 11.39 -27.76 6.81
CA ASN A 265 10.58 -27.42 5.64
C ASN A 265 10.52 -25.93 5.31
N TYR A 266 10.96 -25.04 6.17
CA TYR A 266 10.79 -23.59 5.99
C TYR A 266 11.39 -23.05 4.69
N LEU A 267 12.54 -23.57 4.25
CA LEU A 267 13.15 -23.19 2.97
C LEU A 267 12.28 -23.59 1.76
N ASN A 268 11.63 -24.77 1.85
CA ASN A 268 10.71 -25.21 0.80
C ASN A 268 9.45 -24.32 0.72
N CYS A 269 9.11 -23.66 1.84
CA CYS A 269 8.03 -22.68 1.93
C CYS A 269 8.47 -21.27 1.47
N GLY A 270 9.67 -21.12 0.94
CA GLY A 270 10.20 -19.84 0.50
C GLY A 270 10.46 -18.86 1.65
N LEU A 271 10.72 -19.36 2.85
CA LEU A 271 10.94 -18.52 4.03
C LEU A 271 12.42 -18.26 4.27
N SER A 272 12.76 -17.04 4.68
CA SER A 272 14.08 -16.68 5.17
C SER A 272 14.25 -17.09 6.64
N ASP A 273 15.50 -17.13 7.13
CA ASP A 273 15.80 -17.54 8.50
C ASP A 273 15.08 -16.70 9.56
N TRP A 274 15.11 -15.38 9.37
CA TRP A 274 14.58 -14.42 10.31
C TRP A 274 13.66 -13.43 9.64
N CYS A 275 12.45 -13.29 10.18
CA CYS A 275 11.48 -12.31 9.75
C CYS A 275 10.98 -11.45 10.89
N TRP A 276 10.94 -10.12 10.69
CA TRP A 276 10.41 -9.20 11.67
C TRP A 276 8.92 -9.42 11.94
N SER A 277 8.52 -9.23 13.19
CA SER A 277 7.11 -9.00 13.54
C SER A 277 6.85 -7.52 13.79
N SER A 278 5.59 -7.11 13.75
CA SER A 278 5.20 -5.75 14.14
C SER A 278 5.21 -5.53 15.66
N SER A 279 5.47 -6.57 16.44
CA SER A 279 5.39 -6.54 17.91
C SER A 279 6.71 -6.14 18.53
N GLN A 280 6.68 -5.11 19.36
CA GLN A 280 7.83 -4.70 20.16
C GLN A 280 8.10 -5.70 21.29
N TYR A 281 9.39 -5.90 21.61
CA TYR A 281 9.82 -6.71 22.74
C TYR A 281 10.24 -5.86 23.96
N GLY A 282 10.77 -4.67 23.72
CA GLY A 282 11.25 -3.73 24.74
C GLY A 282 11.70 -2.41 24.12
N ALA A 283 12.27 -1.51 24.89
CA ALA A 283 12.62 -0.15 24.44
C ALA A 283 13.47 -0.07 23.17
N ASN A 284 14.34 -1.05 22.96
CA ASN A 284 15.23 -1.12 21.79
C ASN A 284 15.24 -2.50 21.14
N ARG A 285 14.19 -3.29 21.33
CA ARG A 285 14.07 -4.66 20.82
C ARG A 285 12.69 -4.93 20.25
N ALA A 286 12.64 -5.72 19.19
CA ALA A 286 11.40 -6.20 18.59
C ALA A 286 11.40 -7.72 18.45
N TRP A 287 10.22 -8.31 18.37
CA TRP A 287 10.06 -9.73 18.10
C TRP A 287 10.35 -10.05 16.64
N ARG A 288 10.95 -11.22 16.43
CA ARG A 288 11.15 -11.82 15.12
C ARG A 288 10.93 -13.32 15.15
N ALA A 289 10.46 -13.89 14.08
CA ALA A 289 10.35 -15.33 13.87
C ALA A 289 11.66 -15.86 13.29
N ASN A 290 12.13 -16.97 13.85
CA ASN A 290 13.33 -17.68 13.38
C ASN A 290 12.93 -19.05 12.85
N PHE A 291 12.89 -19.18 11.53
CA PHE A 291 12.45 -20.41 10.89
C PHE A 291 13.53 -21.50 10.92
N ASN A 292 14.82 -21.12 10.92
CA ASN A 292 15.92 -22.07 10.99
C ASN A 292 15.98 -22.81 12.33
N SER A 293 15.61 -22.17 13.42
CA SER A 293 15.60 -22.77 14.76
C SER A 293 14.18 -23.03 15.30
N GLY A 294 13.15 -22.62 14.57
CA GLY A 294 11.76 -22.90 14.91
C GLY A 294 11.25 -22.19 16.16
N TYR A 295 11.74 -20.99 16.50
CA TYR A 295 11.27 -20.23 17.65
C TYR A 295 11.19 -18.73 17.36
N MET A 296 10.57 -18.00 18.26
CA MET A 296 10.54 -16.54 18.23
C MET A 296 11.43 -15.94 19.30
N SER A 297 12.09 -14.83 18.99
CA SER A 297 12.95 -14.14 19.94
C SER A 297 12.88 -12.62 19.76
N GLY A 298 13.20 -11.89 20.85
CA GLY A 298 13.42 -10.46 20.78
C GLY A 298 14.87 -10.13 20.46
N THR A 299 15.10 -9.27 19.49
CA THR A 299 16.44 -8.79 19.12
C THR A 299 16.46 -7.27 19.01
N ASN A 300 17.67 -6.69 18.91
CA ASN A 300 17.81 -5.25 18.72
C ASN A 300 17.15 -4.80 17.42
N VAL A 301 16.51 -3.64 17.48
CA VAL A 301 15.74 -3.07 16.37
C VAL A 301 16.59 -2.68 15.17
N ASP A 302 17.88 -2.50 15.31
CA ASP A 302 18.85 -2.12 14.27
C ASP A 302 19.47 -3.33 13.54
N TYR A 303 19.09 -4.55 13.89
CA TYR A 303 19.51 -5.74 13.12
C TYR A 303 18.77 -5.80 11.78
N GLY A 304 19.43 -6.40 10.79
CA GLY A 304 18.86 -6.62 9.48
C GLY A 304 18.18 -7.98 9.39
N ASP A 305 16.85 -7.99 9.35
CA ASP A 305 16.06 -9.19 9.11
C ASP A 305 15.10 -8.97 7.94
N TYR A 306 14.50 -10.04 7.44
CA TYR A 306 13.56 -9.97 6.34
C TYR A 306 12.18 -9.49 6.80
N VAL A 307 11.40 -9.03 5.85
CA VAL A 307 10.02 -8.60 6.07
C VAL A 307 9.11 -9.43 5.19
N ARG A 308 8.16 -10.14 5.78
CA ARG A 308 7.06 -10.77 5.05
C ARG A 308 5.76 -10.17 5.50
N LEU A 309 4.92 -9.82 4.56
CA LEU A 309 3.69 -9.12 4.83
C LEU A 309 2.50 -10.08 4.94
N SER A 310 1.53 -9.69 5.72
CA SER A 310 0.24 -10.36 5.85
C SER A 310 -0.88 -9.43 5.38
N ALA A 311 -2.01 -10.00 5.01
CA ALA A 311 -3.22 -9.27 4.67
C ALA A 311 -4.44 -9.96 5.28
N THR A 312 -5.55 -9.24 5.37
CA THR A 312 -6.87 -9.81 5.64
C THR A 312 -7.64 -9.94 4.32
N PHE A 313 -8.28 -11.09 4.15
CA PHE A 313 -8.95 -11.45 2.90
C PHE A 313 -10.32 -12.03 3.18
#